data_e1cf315a5f1dc97068eb45919cb14edc
#
_entry.id   e1cf315a5f1dc97068eb45919cb14edc
#
_cell.length_a   1.000
_cell.length_b   1.000
_cell.length_c   1.000
_cell.angle_alpha   90.00
_cell.angle_beta   90.00
_cell.angle_gamma   90.00
#
_symmetry.space_group_name_H-M   'P 1'
#
loop_
_entity.id
_entity.type
_entity.pdbx_description
1 polymer ?
#
loop_
_entity_poly.entity_id
_entity_poly.type
_entity_poly.pdbx_seq_one_letter_code
_entity_poly.pdbx_strand_id
1 'polypeptide(L)'
;MKIGLLLHHDKKVAEYLFENHVKPTMKYDAAIGILTDGVLSGGILLQSWNGFNVELSYYGHGTLTPGIIRCLARVLLTVFNLSRVTVTVSRKRKAMMRGLRKLGFAVEGTQRCFYGIQDINRNTGVRFVMFRKRVEQLAQLERRAAG
;
A
#
# COMPACT_ATOMS: atom_id res chain seq x y z
N MET A 1 -11.98 -3.98 17.98
CA MET A 1 -10.81 -4.50 17.26
C MET A 1 -9.82 -3.37 17.05
N LYS A 2 -8.60 -3.54 17.53
CA LYS A 2 -7.54 -2.53 17.36
C LYS A 2 -6.68 -2.88 16.16
N ILE A 3 -6.48 -1.92 15.27
CA ILE A 3 -5.57 -2.04 14.14
C ILE A 3 -4.42 -1.06 14.32
N GLY A 4 -3.21 -1.53 14.18
CA GLY A 4 -2.01 -0.72 14.32
C GLY A 4 -0.96 -1.07 13.27
N LEU A 5 0.09 -0.27 13.24
CA LEU A 5 1.24 -0.52 12.37
C LEU A 5 2.44 -1.01 13.19
N LEU A 6 3.18 -1.94 12.64
CA LEU A 6 4.46 -2.39 13.17
C LEU A 6 5.56 -1.82 12.30
N LEU A 7 6.35 -0.90 12.87
CA LEU A 7 7.45 -0.22 12.19
C LEU A 7 8.79 -0.75 12.72
N HIS A 8 9.84 -0.60 11.93
CA HIS A 8 11.22 -0.96 12.29
C HIS A 8 11.45 -2.46 12.54
N HIS A 9 10.60 -3.30 11.98
CA HIS A 9 10.75 -4.76 12.00
C HIS A 9 10.63 -5.32 10.58
N ASP A 10 11.25 -4.65 9.61
CA ASP A 10 11.10 -4.93 8.19
C ASP A 10 11.34 -6.39 7.82
N LYS A 11 12.43 -6.98 8.34
CA LYS A 11 12.77 -8.37 8.03
C LYS A 11 11.71 -9.34 8.56
N LYS A 12 11.25 -9.13 9.79
CA LYS A 12 10.23 -9.98 10.41
C LYS A 12 8.90 -9.87 9.67
N VAL A 13 8.52 -8.66 9.28
CA VAL A 13 7.30 -8.40 8.54
C VAL A 13 7.39 -9.04 7.15
N ALA A 14 8.50 -8.87 6.45
CA ALA A 14 8.70 -9.46 5.13
C ALA A 14 8.64 -10.98 5.19
N GLU A 15 9.28 -11.60 6.17
CA GLU A 15 9.22 -13.06 6.37
C GLU A 15 7.77 -13.53 6.55
N TYR A 16 7.01 -12.84 7.39
CA TYR A 16 5.59 -13.13 7.58
C TYR A 16 4.79 -13.04 6.28
N LEU A 17 5.01 -11.97 5.50
CA LEU A 17 4.28 -11.74 4.25
C LEU A 17 4.63 -12.82 3.21
N PHE A 18 5.89 -13.17 3.09
CA PHE A 18 6.34 -14.19 2.12
C PHE A 18 5.84 -15.60 2.49
N GLU A 19 5.64 -15.88 3.77
CA GLU A 19 5.07 -17.16 4.20
C GLU A 19 3.55 -17.23 4.00
N ASN A 20 2.85 -16.11 4.20
CA ASN A 20 1.39 -16.11 4.34
C ASN A 20 0.64 -15.47 3.17
N HIS A 21 1.26 -14.55 2.42
CA HIS A 21 0.54 -13.72 1.45
C HIS A 21 1.17 -13.64 0.07
N VAL A 22 2.48 -13.62 -0.03
CA VAL A 22 3.20 -13.30 -1.27
C VAL A 22 4.08 -14.46 -1.70
N LYS A 23 3.93 -14.88 -2.95
CA LYS A 23 4.82 -15.89 -3.56
C LYS A 23 5.09 -15.50 -5.00
N PRO A 24 6.33 -15.59 -5.49
CA PRO A 24 7.58 -15.87 -4.74
C PRO A 24 8.07 -14.66 -3.95
N THR A 25 9.13 -14.85 -3.16
CA THR A 25 9.80 -13.74 -2.49
C THR A 25 10.27 -12.70 -3.50
N MET A 26 10.14 -11.43 -3.13
CA MET A 26 10.51 -10.33 -4.00
C MET A 26 11.34 -9.29 -3.23
N LYS A 27 12.06 -8.47 -3.97
CA LYS A 27 12.85 -7.39 -3.38
C LYS A 27 11.94 -6.30 -2.83
N TYR A 28 12.36 -5.70 -1.72
CA TYR A 28 11.64 -4.59 -1.09
C TYR A 28 12.63 -3.60 -0.48
N ASP A 29 12.20 -2.34 -0.38
CA ASP A 29 12.98 -1.28 0.28
C ASP A 29 12.62 -1.15 1.75
N ALA A 30 11.36 -1.39 2.08
CA ALA A 30 10.86 -1.38 3.46
C ALA A 30 9.63 -2.27 3.57
N ALA A 31 9.34 -2.71 4.78
CA ALA A 31 8.15 -3.50 5.08
C ALA A 31 7.52 -2.99 6.37
N ILE A 32 6.22 -2.73 6.32
CA ILE A 32 5.43 -2.24 7.45
C ILE A 32 4.37 -3.29 7.77
N GLY A 33 4.36 -3.76 9.02
CA GLY A 33 3.37 -4.74 9.45
C GLY A 33 2.05 -4.09 9.83
N ILE A 34 0.96 -4.84 9.63
CA ILE A 34 -0.36 -4.48 10.11
C ILE A 34 -0.71 -5.44 11.24
N LEU A 35 -1.03 -4.88 12.40
CA LEU A 35 -1.38 -5.63 13.58
C LEU A 35 -2.89 -5.54 13.80
N THR A 36 -3.51 -6.69 14.04
CA THR A 36 -4.88 -6.76 14.51
C THR A 36 -4.85 -7.32 15.92
N ASP A 37 -5.29 -6.52 16.89
CA ASP A 37 -5.23 -6.86 18.30
C ASP A 37 -3.83 -7.35 18.75
N GLY A 38 -2.78 -6.67 18.25
CA GLY A 38 -1.40 -6.96 18.60
C GLY A 38 -0.74 -8.10 17.85
N VAL A 39 -1.43 -8.73 16.90
CA VAL A 39 -0.93 -9.87 16.13
C VAL A 39 -0.80 -9.49 14.66
N LEU A 40 0.32 -9.87 14.02
CA LEU A 40 0.51 -9.62 12.59
C LEU A 40 -0.61 -10.28 11.79
N SER A 41 -1.31 -9.47 10.99
CA SER A 41 -2.41 -9.91 10.15
C SER A 41 -2.20 -9.55 8.69
N GLY A 42 -1.23 -8.72 8.39
CA GLY A 42 -0.92 -8.29 7.04
C GLY A 42 0.24 -7.34 7.03
N GLY A 43 0.44 -6.66 5.93
CA GLY A 43 1.51 -5.68 5.83
C GLY A 43 1.56 -4.97 4.49
N ILE A 44 2.49 -4.06 4.40
CA ILE A 44 2.73 -3.25 3.22
C ILE A 44 4.20 -3.38 2.86
N LEU A 45 4.48 -3.77 1.63
CA LEU A 45 5.83 -3.73 1.07
C LEU A 45 6.01 -2.43 0.29
N LEU A 46 7.11 -1.77 0.51
CA LEU A 46 7.53 -0.57 -0.22
C LEU A 46 8.65 -1.00 -1.14
N GLN A 47 8.48 -0.77 -2.45
CA GLN A 47 9.35 -1.32 -3.48
C GLN A 47 9.72 -0.28 -4.52
N SER A 48 10.80 -0.56 -5.24
CA SER A 48 11.21 0.20 -6.43
C SER A 48 11.40 1.69 -6.16
N TRP A 49 11.95 2.03 -5.00
CA TRP A 49 12.30 3.41 -4.67
C TRP A 49 13.39 3.92 -5.63
N ASN A 50 13.11 4.99 -6.34
CA ASN A 50 14.03 5.56 -7.33
C ASN A 50 14.48 6.99 -6.99
N GLY A 51 14.23 7.45 -5.76
CA GLY A 51 14.50 8.82 -5.33
C GLY A 51 13.29 9.74 -5.41
N PHE A 52 12.23 9.35 -6.13
CA PHE A 52 11.04 10.16 -6.34
C PHE A 52 9.76 9.36 -6.15
N ASN A 53 9.72 8.12 -6.60
CA ASN A 53 8.56 7.25 -6.56
C ASN A 53 8.83 6.00 -5.74
N VAL A 54 7.84 5.58 -4.98
CA VAL A 54 7.83 4.28 -4.31
C VAL A 54 6.54 3.55 -4.67
N GLU A 55 6.62 2.24 -4.85
CA GLU A 55 5.46 1.40 -5.11
C GLU A 55 5.01 0.71 -3.83
N LEU A 56 3.71 0.78 -3.55
CA LEU A 56 3.09 0.13 -2.40
C LEU A 56 2.42 -1.17 -2.83
N SER A 57 2.64 -2.23 -2.05
CA SER A 57 1.89 -3.48 -2.18
C SER A 57 1.29 -3.81 -0.83
N TYR A 58 -0.04 -3.91 -0.78
CA TYR A 58 -0.79 -4.21 0.44
C TYR A 58 -1.21 -5.67 0.46
N TYR A 59 -0.96 -6.32 1.58
CA TYR A 59 -1.32 -7.73 1.81
C TYR A 59 -2.02 -7.86 3.15
N GLY A 60 -3.18 -8.50 3.14
CA GLY A 60 -3.95 -8.71 4.36
C GLY A 60 -5.45 -8.68 4.10
N HIS A 61 -6.21 -8.73 5.17
CA HIS A 61 -7.66 -8.71 5.13
C HIS A 61 -8.18 -7.47 5.86
N GLY A 62 -9.31 -6.95 5.38
CA GLY A 62 -10.00 -5.85 6.00
C GLY A 62 -9.65 -4.49 5.44
N THR A 63 -10.27 -3.48 5.98
CA THR A 63 -10.17 -2.10 5.53
C THR A 63 -9.17 -1.33 6.37
N LEU A 64 -8.34 -0.53 5.71
CA LEU A 64 -7.46 0.39 6.42
C LEU A 64 -8.27 1.52 7.04
N THR A 65 -8.07 1.76 8.33
CA THR A 65 -8.76 2.84 9.04
C THR A 65 -8.14 4.19 8.68
N PRO A 66 -8.88 5.31 8.86
CA PRO A 66 -8.31 6.65 8.66
C PRO A 66 -7.04 6.89 9.48
N GLY A 67 -6.99 6.40 10.71
CA GLY A 67 -5.80 6.51 11.56
C GLY A 67 -4.59 5.78 10.97
N ILE A 68 -4.78 4.59 10.43
CA ILE A 68 -3.72 3.83 9.78
C ILE A 68 -3.25 4.54 8.51
N ILE A 69 -4.17 5.05 7.71
CA ILE A 69 -3.85 5.80 6.48
C ILE A 69 -3.02 7.03 6.83
N ARG A 70 -3.41 7.75 7.88
CA ARG A 70 -2.66 8.92 8.36
C ARG A 70 -1.24 8.53 8.79
N CYS A 71 -1.10 7.48 9.59
CA CYS A 71 0.21 7.01 10.04
C CYS A 71 1.08 6.57 8.86
N LEU A 72 0.50 5.85 7.92
CA LEU A 72 1.21 5.40 6.72
C LEU A 72 1.70 6.60 5.88
N ALA A 73 0.84 7.60 5.69
CA ALA A 73 1.21 8.82 4.96
C ALA A 73 2.38 9.53 5.63
N ARG A 74 2.37 9.62 6.96
CA ARG A 74 3.49 10.22 7.73
C ARG A 74 4.78 9.43 7.57
N VAL A 75 4.70 8.10 7.62
CA VAL A 75 5.88 7.25 7.43
C VAL A 75 6.45 7.45 6.03
N LEU A 76 5.61 7.48 5.01
CA LEU A 76 6.03 7.72 3.64
C LEU A 76 6.76 9.04 3.48
N LEU A 77 6.23 10.11 4.07
CA LEU A 77 6.84 11.43 4.00
C LEU A 77 8.14 11.53 4.80
N THR A 78 8.26 10.78 5.89
CA THR A 78 9.44 10.81 6.76
C THR A 78 10.58 9.97 6.22
N VAL A 79 10.27 8.76 5.74
CA VAL A 79 11.28 7.79 5.28
C VAL A 79 11.72 8.08 3.84
N PHE A 80 10.78 8.50 2.99
CA PHE A 80 11.04 8.77 1.59
C PHE A 80 10.73 10.22 1.25
N ASN A 81 11.67 10.88 0.59
CA ASN A 81 11.41 12.22 0.06
C ASN A 81 10.69 12.07 -1.29
N LEU A 82 9.49 11.52 -1.24
CA LEU A 82 8.76 11.12 -2.44
C LEU A 82 8.05 12.30 -3.11
N SER A 83 7.96 12.23 -4.44
CA SER A 83 7.12 13.09 -5.26
C SER A 83 5.78 12.42 -5.56
N ARG A 84 5.80 11.08 -5.59
CA ARG A 84 4.62 10.29 -5.94
C ARG A 84 4.71 8.89 -5.33
N VAL A 85 3.56 8.27 -5.13
CA VAL A 85 3.45 6.87 -4.70
C VAL A 85 2.52 6.15 -5.68
N THR A 86 2.88 4.92 -6.03
CA THR A 86 2.11 4.12 -6.97
C THR A 86 1.63 2.81 -6.34
N VAL A 87 0.50 2.33 -6.82
CA VAL A 87 -0.09 1.04 -6.41
C VAL A 87 -0.63 0.37 -7.66
N THR A 88 -0.29 -0.90 -7.85
CA THR A 88 -0.85 -1.70 -8.93
C THR A 88 -1.77 -2.75 -8.35
N VAL A 89 -2.99 -2.83 -8.86
CA VAL A 89 -3.99 -3.81 -8.41
C VAL A 89 -4.58 -4.54 -9.60
N SER A 90 -5.07 -5.75 -9.38
CA SER A 90 -5.76 -6.52 -10.41
C SER A 90 -7.07 -5.82 -10.79
N ARG A 91 -7.35 -5.76 -12.10
CA ARG A 91 -8.60 -5.18 -12.61
C ARG A 91 -9.85 -5.81 -12.01
N LYS A 92 -9.79 -7.07 -11.60
CA LYS A 92 -10.92 -7.76 -10.99
C LYS A 92 -11.25 -7.27 -9.56
N ARG A 93 -10.32 -6.57 -8.90
CA ARG A 93 -10.50 -6.07 -7.53
C ARG A 93 -11.16 -4.70 -7.51
N LYS A 94 -12.42 -4.66 -7.93
CA LYS A 94 -13.16 -3.40 -8.11
C LYS A 94 -13.35 -2.60 -6.81
N ALA A 95 -13.59 -3.29 -5.70
CA ALA A 95 -13.75 -2.62 -4.41
C ALA A 95 -12.47 -1.88 -3.99
N MET A 96 -11.32 -2.51 -4.21
CA MET A 96 -10.03 -1.89 -3.90
C MET A 96 -9.78 -0.67 -4.78
N MET A 97 -10.09 -0.78 -6.08
CA MET A 97 -9.96 0.36 -7.00
C MET A 97 -10.83 1.54 -6.56
N ARG A 98 -12.08 1.28 -6.14
CA ARG A 98 -12.94 2.34 -5.61
C ARG A 98 -12.35 2.99 -4.35
N GLY A 99 -11.81 2.17 -3.45
CA GLY A 99 -11.17 2.67 -2.24
C GLY A 99 -9.96 3.55 -2.53
N LEU A 100 -9.13 3.15 -3.48
CA LEU A 100 -7.98 3.95 -3.90
C LEU A 100 -8.42 5.29 -4.48
N ARG A 101 -9.46 5.31 -5.33
CA ARG A 101 -9.97 6.57 -5.87
C ARG A 101 -10.50 7.50 -4.78
N LYS A 102 -11.20 6.96 -3.78
CA LYS A 102 -11.68 7.75 -2.65
C LYS A 102 -10.55 8.38 -1.86
N LEU A 103 -9.42 7.70 -1.74
CA LEU A 103 -8.24 8.25 -1.06
C LEU A 103 -7.56 9.36 -1.87
N GLY A 104 -7.81 9.43 -3.18
CA GLY A 104 -7.20 10.43 -4.04
C GLY A 104 -6.21 9.86 -5.05
N PHE A 105 -6.14 8.53 -5.19
CA PHE A 105 -5.37 7.92 -6.27
C PHE A 105 -6.11 8.08 -7.60
N ALA A 106 -5.35 8.29 -8.66
CA ALA A 106 -5.86 8.34 -10.02
C ALA A 106 -5.24 7.22 -10.85
N VAL A 107 -5.97 6.73 -11.84
CA VAL A 107 -5.45 5.71 -12.76
C VAL A 107 -4.37 6.34 -13.63
N GLU A 108 -3.22 5.69 -13.71
CA GLU A 108 -2.10 6.11 -14.55
C GLU A 108 -1.96 5.26 -15.80
N GLY A 109 -2.35 3.99 -15.73
CA GLY A 109 -2.25 3.09 -16.86
C GLY A 109 -2.67 1.68 -16.53
N THR A 110 -2.57 0.81 -17.52
CA THR A 110 -2.88 -0.61 -17.38
C THR A 110 -1.71 -1.44 -17.91
N GLN A 111 -1.55 -2.63 -17.33
CA GLN A 111 -0.48 -3.56 -17.69
C GLN A 111 -1.11 -4.92 -17.97
N ARG A 112 -1.20 -5.28 -19.26
CA ARG A 112 -1.74 -6.57 -19.67
C ARG A 112 -0.83 -7.70 -19.18
N CYS A 113 -1.45 -8.82 -18.84
CA CYS A 113 -0.73 -10.03 -18.38
C CYS A 113 0.13 -9.80 -17.14
N PHE A 114 -0.14 -8.76 -16.36
CA PHE A 114 0.64 -8.45 -15.16
C PHE A 114 0.60 -9.58 -14.14
N TYR A 115 -0.54 -10.28 -14.05
CA TYR A 115 -0.74 -11.38 -13.11
C TYR A 115 -0.77 -12.76 -13.77
N GLY A 116 -0.54 -12.83 -15.08
CA GLY A 116 -0.48 -14.09 -15.81
C GLY A 116 -0.86 -13.91 -17.28
N ILE A 117 -0.55 -14.94 -18.09
CA ILE A 117 -0.78 -14.89 -19.54
C ILE A 117 -2.17 -15.40 -19.95
N GLN A 118 -2.84 -16.15 -19.07
CA GLN A 118 -4.19 -16.64 -19.33
C GLN A 118 -5.22 -15.58 -18.94
N ASP A 119 -6.30 -15.46 -19.71
CA ASP A 119 -7.35 -14.49 -19.47
C ASP A 119 -6.79 -13.06 -19.27
N ILE A 120 -6.38 -12.45 -20.36
CA ILE A 120 -5.73 -11.14 -20.36
C ILE A 120 -6.55 -10.08 -19.61
N ASN A 121 -7.88 -10.08 -19.76
CA ASN A 121 -8.74 -9.08 -19.10
C ASN A 121 -8.69 -9.20 -17.57
N ARG A 122 -8.74 -10.42 -17.04
CA ARG A 122 -8.70 -10.64 -15.59
C ARG A 122 -7.32 -10.43 -15.00
N ASN A 123 -6.27 -10.70 -15.78
CA ASN A 123 -4.89 -10.61 -15.32
C ASN A 123 -4.24 -9.26 -15.65
N THR A 124 -5.02 -8.28 -16.08
CA THR A 124 -4.52 -6.92 -16.29
C THR A 124 -4.35 -6.22 -14.95
N GLY A 125 -3.19 -5.60 -14.76
CA GLY A 125 -2.94 -4.72 -13.64
C GLY A 125 -3.40 -3.31 -13.96
N VAL A 126 -4.00 -2.63 -12.99
CA VAL A 126 -4.35 -1.21 -13.10
C VAL A 126 -3.42 -0.44 -12.16
N ARG A 127 -2.67 0.49 -12.71
CA ARG A 127 -1.70 1.28 -11.96
C ARG A 127 -2.32 2.60 -11.53
N PHE A 128 -2.25 2.85 -10.24
CA PHE A 128 -2.73 4.08 -9.60
C PHE A 128 -1.57 4.93 -9.13
N VAL A 129 -1.76 6.24 -9.12
CA VAL A 129 -0.76 7.19 -8.64
C VAL A 129 -1.40 8.21 -7.69
N MET A 130 -0.65 8.58 -6.66
CA MET A 130 -0.97 9.70 -5.78
C MET A 130 0.26 10.60 -5.67
N PHE A 131 0.07 11.91 -5.79
CA PHE A 131 1.17 12.86 -5.71
C PHE A 131 1.37 13.36 -4.28
N ARG A 132 2.55 13.86 -3.99
CA ARG A 132 2.99 14.27 -2.65
C ARG A 132 1.99 15.17 -1.94
N LYS A 133 1.40 16.13 -2.64
CA LYS A 133 0.45 17.07 -2.03
C LYS A 133 -0.71 16.34 -1.35
N ARG A 134 -1.24 15.30 -2.00
CA ARG A 134 -2.34 14.52 -1.43
C ARG A 134 -1.85 13.66 -0.26
N VAL A 135 -0.64 13.12 -0.33
CA VAL A 135 -0.04 12.36 0.78
C VAL A 135 0.08 13.27 2.02
N GLU A 136 0.50 14.51 1.82
CA GLU A 136 0.58 15.50 2.91
C GLU A 136 -0.80 15.78 3.53
N GLN A 137 -1.84 15.88 2.70
CA GLN A 137 -3.21 16.05 3.17
C GLN A 137 -3.66 14.85 4.02
N LEU A 138 -3.41 13.63 3.56
CA LEU A 138 -3.75 12.41 4.28
C LEU A 138 -3.03 12.31 5.63
N ALA A 139 -1.80 12.80 5.70
CA ALA A 139 -1.03 12.80 6.95
C ALA A 139 -1.66 13.71 8.04
N GLN A 140 -2.62 14.56 7.68
CA GLN A 140 -3.24 15.51 8.59
C GLN A 140 -4.72 15.21 8.86
N LEU A 141 -5.30 14.16 8.27
CA LEU A 141 -6.74 13.89 8.37
C LEU A 141 -7.26 13.85 9.81
N GLU A 142 -6.56 13.18 10.70
CA GLU A 142 -7.02 13.01 12.09
C GLU A 142 -7.05 14.31 12.87
N ARG A 143 -6.16 15.26 12.56
CA ARG A 143 -6.16 16.57 13.21
C ARG A 143 -7.45 17.32 12.93
N ARG A 144 -8.02 17.15 11.73
CA ARG A 144 -9.30 17.77 11.39
C ARG A 144 -10.45 17.10 12.11
N ALA A 145 -10.40 15.76 12.26
CA ALA A 145 -11.44 15.01 12.94
C ALA A 145 -11.45 15.29 14.46
N ALA A 146 -10.28 15.51 15.05
CA ALA A 146 -10.13 15.81 16.48
C ALA A 146 -10.37 17.29 16.80
N GLY A 147 -10.29 18.15 15.85
CA GLY A 147 -10.55 19.58 15.99
C GLY A 147 -12.02 19.86 15.74
#